data_a54bbd372ef850f3c78ea4e3fdfcda31
#
_entry.id   a54bbd372ef850f3c78ea4e3fdfcda31
#
_cell.length_a   1.000
_cell.length_b   1.000
_cell.length_c   1.000
_cell.angle_alpha   90.00
_cell.angle_beta   90.00
_cell.angle_gamma   90.00
#
_symmetry.space_group_name_H-M   'P 1'
#
loop_
_entity.id
_entity.type
_entity.pdbx_description
1 polymer ?
#
loop_
_entity_poly.entity_id
_entity_poly.type
_entity_poly.pdbx_seq_one_letter_code
_entity_poly.pdbx_strand_id
1 'polypeptide(L)'
;MIIPLVMSGGAGTRLWPLSRADRPKQFHALIGEKTMFAHTLARLAPHGATVFQDPVIVFNARHVNLVQSEVAAAGMSPRALIVEPVGRNTAPAVAAAILATATTGTADLMLMLPADHLIADPLAFHRAIEAGTAAAQGGALVTFGIVPDRPETGFGYIRRGSQDGESFAVEAFVEKPDRATAEAYLASGDYSWNAGIFLFRTDVMANELRRQCPELWQGVEAALLAPDATAAPWHLDAERFAALKGESLDYAVMEGADRVNVVPVDMGWDDIGSWSQLHAASPQDPAGNALTGDVLAVNTSNSYIRADHG
;
A
#
# COMPACT_ATOMS: atom_id res chain seq x y z
N MET A 1 6.94 8.14 -17.00
CA MET A 1 7.58 7.30 -15.96
C MET A 1 6.89 7.57 -14.64
N ILE A 2 6.78 6.57 -13.78
CA ILE A 2 6.04 6.63 -12.52
C ILE A 2 7.02 6.46 -11.36
N ILE A 3 6.93 7.30 -10.33
CA ILE A 3 7.70 7.16 -9.08
C ILE A 3 6.93 6.22 -8.16
N PRO A 4 7.46 5.03 -7.82
CA PRO A 4 6.84 4.18 -6.80
C PRO A 4 7.08 4.77 -5.42
N LEU A 5 6.02 4.88 -4.61
CA LEU A 5 6.08 5.20 -3.19
C LEU A 5 5.72 3.96 -2.38
N VAL A 6 6.71 3.26 -1.86
CA VAL A 6 6.53 2.05 -1.06
C VAL A 6 6.32 2.43 0.40
N MET A 7 5.14 2.09 0.93
CA MET A 7 4.74 2.38 2.29
C MET A 7 5.02 1.18 3.18
N SER A 8 6.08 1.25 3.99
CA SER A 8 6.47 0.19 4.94
C SER A 8 6.16 0.61 6.39
N GLY A 9 4.94 1.10 6.59
CA GLY A 9 4.39 1.45 7.90
C GLY A 9 3.63 0.29 8.55
N GLY A 10 3.16 0.53 9.78
CA GLY A 10 2.34 -0.43 10.52
C GLY A 10 3.15 -1.48 11.31
N ALA A 11 2.65 -1.83 12.49
CA ALA A 11 3.26 -2.82 13.36
C ALA A 11 2.92 -4.27 12.96
N GLY A 12 1.88 -4.46 12.11
CA GLY A 12 1.48 -5.76 11.57
C GLY A 12 1.19 -6.85 12.62
N THR A 13 0.82 -6.48 13.85
CA THR A 13 0.74 -7.38 15.01
C THR A 13 -0.40 -8.39 14.98
N ARG A 14 -1.31 -8.28 14.01
CA ARG A 14 -2.45 -9.22 13.86
C ARG A 14 -2.02 -10.66 13.54
N LEU A 15 -0.82 -10.85 12.99
CA LEU A 15 -0.23 -12.17 12.77
C LEU A 15 0.74 -12.58 13.91
N TRP A 16 0.53 -12.06 15.13
CA TRP A 16 1.29 -12.57 16.29
C TRP A 16 1.09 -14.09 16.45
N PRO A 17 2.11 -14.89 16.82
CA PRO A 17 3.45 -14.51 17.28
C PRO A 17 4.48 -14.29 16.15
N LEU A 18 4.13 -14.51 14.87
CA LEU A 18 5.04 -14.37 13.75
C LEU A 18 5.46 -12.90 13.55
N SER A 19 4.48 -12.00 13.41
CA SER A 19 4.76 -10.57 13.28
C SER A 19 4.84 -9.87 14.63
N ARG A 20 5.85 -9.04 14.80
CA ARG A 20 6.13 -8.27 16.01
C ARG A 20 6.55 -6.84 15.65
N ALA A 21 6.60 -5.95 16.64
CA ALA A 21 6.91 -4.54 16.40
C ALA A 21 8.32 -4.29 15.83
N ASP A 22 9.28 -5.15 16.12
CA ASP A 22 10.67 -5.13 15.63
C ASP A 22 10.81 -5.83 14.26
N ARG A 23 9.89 -6.74 13.92
CA ARG A 23 9.83 -7.41 12.63
C ARG A 23 8.37 -7.58 12.20
N PRO A 24 7.76 -6.54 11.62
CA PRO A 24 6.36 -6.59 11.21
C PRO A 24 6.14 -7.44 9.96
N LYS A 25 4.87 -7.65 9.63
CA LYS A 25 4.36 -8.56 8.59
C LYS A 25 5.12 -8.49 7.26
N GLN A 26 5.43 -7.29 6.79
CA GLN A 26 6.09 -7.09 5.50
C GLN A 26 7.49 -7.71 5.39
N PHE A 27 8.16 -7.95 6.51
CA PHE A 27 9.50 -8.57 6.52
C PHE A 27 9.49 -10.08 6.79
N HIS A 28 8.32 -10.72 6.63
CA HIS A 28 8.19 -12.17 6.68
C HIS A 28 7.85 -12.76 5.31
N ALA A 29 8.40 -13.93 5.02
CA ALA A 29 7.99 -14.76 3.89
C ALA A 29 6.69 -15.48 4.28
N LEU A 30 5.54 -14.83 4.02
CA LEU A 30 4.22 -15.37 4.32
C LEU A 30 3.77 -16.36 3.25
N ILE A 31 4.01 -16.01 2.00
CA ILE A 31 3.69 -16.81 0.83
C ILE A 31 4.98 -17.01 0.03
N GLY A 32 5.35 -18.27 -0.19
CA GLY A 32 6.61 -18.61 -0.86
C GLY A 32 7.86 -18.28 -0.02
N GLU A 33 8.99 -17.99 -0.68
CA GLU A 33 10.29 -17.84 -0.03
C GLU A 33 10.70 -16.38 0.21
N LYS A 34 10.04 -15.42 -0.46
CA LYS A 34 10.38 -14.00 -0.36
C LYS A 34 9.50 -13.29 0.66
N THR A 35 10.05 -12.28 1.32
CA THR A 35 9.26 -11.40 2.18
C THR A 35 8.21 -10.64 1.37
N MET A 36 7.14 -10.17 2.01
CA MET A 36 6.13 -9.34 1.35
C MET A 36 6.75 -8.05 0.80
N PHE A 37 7.74 -7.51 1.51
CA PHE A 37 8.49 -6.34 1.07
C PHE A 37 9.29 -6.64 -0.22
N ALA A 38 10.01 -7.77 -0.26
CA ALA A 38 10.73 -8.21 -1.46
C ALA A 38 9.79 -8.47 -2.65
N HIS A 39 8.61 -9.05 -2.40
CA HIS A 39 7.57 -9.19 -3.44
C HIS A 39 7.11 -7.83 -3.96
N THR A 40 6.95 -6.84 -3.08
CA THR A 40 6.57 -5.47 -3.48
C THR A 40 7.65 -4.81 -4.33
N LEU A 41 8.92 -4.93 -3.95
CA LEU A 41 10.03 -4.41 -4.77
C LEU A 41 10.12 -5.13 -6.13
N ALA A 42 9.94 -6.44 -6.17
CA ALA A 42 10.00 -7.22 -7.41
C ALA A 42 8.91 -6.82 -8.42
N ARG A 43 7.72 -6.36 -7.96
CA ARG A 43 6.65 -5.84 -8.84
C ARG A 43 7.03 -4.55 -9.55
N LEU A 44 8.06 -3.84 -9.11
CA LEU A 44 8.55 -2.60 -9.73
C LEU A 44 9.47 -2.86 -10.91
N ALA A 45 9.75 -4.12 -11.27
CA ALA A 45 10.47 -4.45 -12.49
C ALA A 45 9.66 -3.95 -13.71
N PRO A 46 10.34 -3.42 -14.75
CA PRO A 46 9.67 -2.95 -15.96
C PRO A 46 8.81 -4.04 -16.61
N HIS A 47 7.57 -3.69 -16.99
CA HIS A 47 6.68 -4.57 -17.71
C HIS A 47 5.75 -3.78 -18.64
N GLY A 48 5.62 -4.22 -19.91
CA GLY A 48 4.78 -3.54 -20.89
C GLY A 48 5.20 -2.08 -21.10
N ALA A 49 4.23 -1.16 -21.09
CA ALA A 49 4.45 0.28 -21.16
C ALA A 49 4.74 0.91 -19.79
N THR A 50 4.56 0.16 -18.71
CA THR A 50 4.82 0.65 -17.35
C THR A 50 6.32 0.68 -17.07
N VAL A 51 6.87 1.88 -16.94
CA VAL A 51 8.27 2.12 -16.57
C VAL A 51 8.29 2.89 -15.26
N PHE A 52 8.85 2.25 -14.24
CA PHE A 52 9.06 2.87 -12.93
C PHE A 52 10.43 3.59 -12.87
N GLN A 53 10.47 4.67 -12.12
CA GLN A 53 11.70 5.28 -11.62
C GLN A 53 12.16 4.56 -10.36
N ASP A 54 13.32 4.94 -9.83
CA ASP A 54 13.79 4.48 -8.53
C ASP A 54 12.76 4.81 -7.45
N PRO A 55 12.44 3.88 -6.54
CA PRO A 55 11.38 4.04 -5.57
C PRO A 55 11.73 5.05 -4.48
N VAL A 56 10.69 5.67 -3.93
CA VAL A 56 10.70 6.31 -2.62
C VAL A 56 10.17 5.30 -1.60
N ILE A 57 10.85 5.14 -0.48
CA ILE A 57 10.44 4.18 0.56
C ILE A 57 10.27 4.93 1.88
N VAL A 58 9.06 4.88 2.45
CA VAL A 58 8.75 5.45 3.75
C VAL A 58 8.61 4.32 4.77
N PHE A 59 9.30 4.42 5.90
CA PHE A 59 9.34 3.35 6.90
C PHE A 59 9.67 3.87 8.30
N ASN A 60 9.32 3.08 9.32
CA ASN A 60 9.59 3.42 10.71
C ASN A 60 11.09 3.28 11.06
N ALA A 61 11.60 4.17 11.90
CA ALA A 61 13.00 4.18 12.36
C ALA A 61 13.48 2.85 12.93
N ARG A 62 12.60 2.04 13.52
CA ARG A 62 12.92 0.71 14.04
C ARG A 62 13.32 -0.30 12.96
N HIS A 63 12.95 -0.04 11.71
CA HIS A 63 13.10 -1.00 10.61
C HIS A 63 14.21 -0.63 9.62
N VAL A 64 15.07 0.35 9.94
CA VAL A 64 16.15 0.83 9.07
C VAL A 64 16.98 -0.33 8.50
N ASN A 65 17.49 -1.21 9.38
CA ASN A 65 18.35 -2.33 8.96
C ASN A 65 17.58 -3.34 8.07
N LEU A 66 16.30 -3.59 8.36
CA LEU A 66 15.48 -4.49 7.57
C LEU A 66 15.26 -3.93 6.17
N VAL A 67 14.87 -2.67 6.05
CA VAL A 67 14.66 -2.00 4.75
C VAL A 67 15.95 -1.95 3.94
N GLN A 68 17.07 -1.57 4.56
CA GLN A 68 18.36 -1.52 3.88
C GLN A 68 18.80 -2.90 3.37
N SER A 69 18.57 -3.96 4.16
CA SER A 69 18.86 -5.34 3.74
C SER A 69 18.01 -5.77 2.55
N GLU A 70 16.70 -5.51 2.57
CA GLU A 70 15.78 -5.85 1.48
C GLU A 70 16.09 -5.08 0.19
N VAL A 71 16.37 -3.79 0.30
CA VAL A 71 16.77 -2.93 -0.83
C VAL A 71 18.06 -3.41 -1.46
N ALA A 72 19.06 -3.72 -0.64
CA ALA A 72 20.35 -4.24 -1.12
C ALA A 72 20.18 -5.61 -1.78
N ALA A 73 19.38 -6.52 -1.20
CA ALA A 73 19.08 -7.81 -1.78
C ALA A 73 18.33 -7.71 -3.13
N ALA A 74 17.49 -6.68 -3.29
CA ALA A 74 16.80 -6.40 -4.55
C ALA A 74 17.71 -5.72 -5.60
N GLY A 75 18.93 -5.31 -5.24
CA GLY A 75 19.84 -4.56 -6.12
C GLY A 75 19.31 -3.19 -6.53
N MET A 76 18.45 -2.58 -5.71
CA MET A 76 17.82 -1.29 -5.99
C MET A 76 18.58 -0.12 -5.35
N SER A 77 18.46 1.05 -5.98
CA SER A 77 18.98 2.32 -5.46
C SER A 77 17.80 3.29 -5.28
N PRO A 78 17.15 3.32 -4.09
CA PRO A 78 15.99 4.17 -3.89
C PRO A 78 16.30 5.65 -4.13
N ARG A 79 15.37 6.37 -4.77
CA ARG A 79 15.43 7.83 -4.96
C ARG A 79 15.45 8.58 -3.62
N ALA A 80 14.69 8.07 -2.64
CA ALA A 80 14.71 8.55 -1.27
C ALA A 80 14.32 7.45 -0.29
N LEU A 81 14.99 7.42 0.85
CA LEU A 81 14.61 6.67 2.04
C LEU A 81 14.11 7.67 3.08
N ILE A 82 12.86 7.56 3.54
CA ILE A 82 12.25 8.50 4.49
C ILE A 82 11.96 7.75 5.79
N VAL A 83 12.55 8.22 6.86
CA VAL A 83 12.50 7.59 8.19
C VAL A 83 11.48 8.31 9.07
N GLU A 84 10.39 7.61 9.39
CA GLU A 84 9.40 8.07 10.36
C GLU A 84 9.84 7.72 11.79
N PRO A 85 9.92 8.69 12.70
CA PRO A 85 10.24 8.40 14.11
C PRO A 85 9.11 7.66 14.83
N VAL A 86 7.88 7.89 14.41
CA VAL A 86 6.65 7.26 14.91
C VAL A 86 5.65 7.14 13.76
N GLY A 87 4.81 6.11 13.73
CA GLY A 87 3.76 5.97 12.71
C GLY A 87 2.67 7.03 12.89
N ARG A 88 2.32 7.71 11.79
CA ARG A 88 1.23 8.71 11.71
C ARG A 88 0.25 8.43 10.59
N ASN A 89 0.08 7.15 10.22
CA ASN A 89 -0.77 6.71 9.12
C ASN A 89 -0.25 7.18 7.75
N THR A 90 -1.04 7.09 6.67
CA THR A 90 -0.53 7.22 5.30
C THR A 90 -0.48 8.64 4.76
N ALA A 91 -1.35 9.56 5.19
CA ALA A 91 -1.37 10.93 4.66
C ALA A 91 -0.08 11.73 4.98
N PRO A 92 0.46 11.73 6.22
CA PRO A 92 1.73 12.40 6.51
C PRO A 92 2.91 11.79 5.77
N ALA A 93 2.91 10.49 5.56
CA ALA A 93 3.96 9.79 4.82
C ALA A 93 3.96 10.17 3.32
N VAL A 94 2.78 10.27 2.70
CA VAL A 94 2.62 10.75 1.31
C VAL A 94 3.08 12.21 1.19
N ALA A 95 2.70 13.07 2.13
CA ALA A 95 3.15 14.47 2.16
C ALA A 95 4.69 14.55 2.24
N ALA A 96 5.32 13.77 3.12
CA ALA A 96 6.78 13.72 3.25
C ALA A 96 7.45 13.23 1.97
N ALA A 97 6.90 12.21 1.30
CA ALA A 97 7.41 11.70 0.04
C ALA A 97 7.34 12.73 -1.09
N ILE A 98 6.23 13.46 -1.21
CA ILE A 98 6.07 14.52 -2.20
C ILE A 98 7.08 15.64 -1.93
N LEU A 99 7.22 16.11 -0.69
CA LEU A 99 8.16 17.16 -0.30
C LEU A 99 9.62 16.76 -0.55
N ALA A 100 9.99 15.52 -0.20
CA ALA A 100 11.34 15.01 -0.37
C ALA A 100 11.74 14.82 -1.86
N THR A 101 10.75 14.64 -2.75
CA THR A 101 10.97 14.37 -4.18
C THR A 101 10.60 15.55 -5.08
N ALA A 102 10.08 16.63 -4.51
CA ALA A 102 9.68 17.81 -5.28
C ALA A 102 10.86 18.37 -6.09
N THR A 103 10.78 18.22 -7.41
CA THR A 103 11.62 18.91 -8.36
C THR A 103 10.83 20.07 -8.94
N THR A 104 11.40 21.28 -8.89
CA THR A 104 10.75 22.47 -9.44
C THR A 104 10.37 22.25 -10.91
N GLY A 105 9.08 22.27 -11.21
CA GLY A 105 8.52 22.33 -12.57
C GLY A 105 8.11 21.00 -13.20
N THR A 106 8.17 19.86 -12.50
CA THR A 106 7.67 18.57 -13.01
C THR A 106 6.49 18.07 -12.22
N ALA A 107 5.41 17.75 -12.94
CA ALA A 107 4.25 17.03 -12.40
C ALA A 107 4.47 15.52 -12.61
N ASP A 108 5.25 14.90 -11.73
CA ASP A 108 5.54 13.48 -11.82
C ASP A 108 4.31 12.65 -11.40
N LEU A 109 4.10 11.50 -12.04
CA LEU A 109 3.18 10.49 -11.54
C LEU A 109 3.83 9.73 -10.38
N MET A 110 3.07 9.55 -9.31
CA MET A 110 3.48 8.74 -8.15
C MET A 110 2.47 7.61 -7.93
N LEU A 111 2.99 6.40 -7.74
CA LEU A 111 2.20 5.22 -7.38
C LEU A 111 2.50 4.86 -5.92
N MET A 112 1.57 5.18 -5.01
CA MET A 112 1.64 4.75 -3.63
C MET A 112 1.16 3.30 -3.52
N LEU A 113 1.97 2.44 -2.88
CA LEU A 113 1.63 1.04 -2.65
C LEU A 113 2.12 0.55 -1.27
N PRO A 114 1.29 -0.20 -0.53
CA PRO A 114 1.71 -0.85 0.71
C PRO A 114 2.74 -1.94 0.46
N ALA A 115 3.71 -2.07 1.37
CA ALA A 115 4.76 -3.09 1.30
C ALA A 115 4.31 -4.49 1.77
N ASP A 116 3.07 -4.61 2.25
CA ASP A 116 2.57 -5.78 2.97
C ASP A 116 1.32 -6.42 2.35
N HIS A 117 0.98 -6.04 1.11
CA HIS A 117 -0.12 -6.63 0.37
C HIS A 117 0.35 -7.75 -0.58
N LEU A 118 -0.42 -8.83 -0.61
CA LEU A 118 -0.29 -9.86 -1.62
C LEU A 118 -0.89 -9.36 -2.95
N ILE A 119 -0.21 -9.63 -4.04
CA ILE A 119 -0.71 -9.51 -5.41
C ILE A 119 -0.21 -10.74 -6.15
N ALA A 120 -1.11 -11.66 -6.46
CA ALA A 120 -0.76 -12.95 -7.04
C ALA A 120 -0.51 -12.86 -8.55
N ASP A 121 -1.16 -11.91 -9.25
CA ASP A 121 -0.93 -11.64 -10.69
C ASP A 121 -0.27 -10.26 -10.90
N PRO A 122 1.09 -10.21 -10.98
CA PRO A 122 1.80 -8.97 -11.27
C PRO A 122 1.48 -8.38 -12.66
N LEU A 123 1.08 -9.22 -13.63
CA LEU A 123 0.74 -8.73 -14.98
C LEU A 123 -0.58 -7.97 -14.95
N ALA A 124 -1.59 -8.46 -14.22
CA ALA A 124 -2.83 -7.75 -14.01
C ALA A 124 -2.61 -6.42 -13.28
N PHE A 125 -1.70 -6.41 -12.28
CA PHE A 125 -1.29 -5.18 -11.59
C PHE A 125 -0.72 -4.14 -12.56
N HIS A 126 0.20 -4.52 -13.44
CA HIS A 126 0.78 -3.60 -14.44
C HIS A 126 -0.27 -3.09 -15.43
N ARG A 127 -1.14 -3.96 -15.96
CA ARG A 127 -2.24 -3.56 -16.84
C ARG A 127 -3.18 -2.55 -16.17
N ALA A 128 -3.49 -2.74 -14.89
CA ALA A 128 -4.33 -1.80 -14.15
C ALA A 128 -3.66 -0.42 -13.99
N ILE A 129 -2.37 -0.37 -13.75
CA ILE A 129 -1.60 0.89 -13.70
C ILE A 129 -1.64 1.59 -15.07
N GLU A 130 -1.44 0.86 -16.16
CA GLU A 130 -1.53 1.40 -17.52
C GLU A 130 -2.92 2.01 -17.79
N ALA A 131 -3.98 1.29 -17.42
CA ALA A 131 -5.37 1.75 -17.57
C ALA A 131 -5.65 3.04 -16.77
N GLY A 132 -5.09 3.16 -15.54
CA GLY A 132 -5.26 4.36 -14.71
C GLY A 132 -4.39 5.56 -15.10
N THR A 133 -3.35 5.34 -15.91
CA THR A 133 -2.32 6.36 -16.18
C THR A 133 -2.90 7.60 -16.87
N ALA A 134 -3.78 7.45 -17.84
CA ALA A 134 -4.37 8.59 -18.57
C ALA A 134 -5.23 9.46 -17.64
N ALA A 135 -6.06 8.85 -16.78
CA ALA A 135 -6.86 9.58 -15.80
C ALA A 135 -5.98 10.33 -14.79
N ALA A 136 -4.93 9.68 -14.27
CA ALA A 136 -3.99 10.31 -13.34
C ALA A 136 -3.23 11.47 -13.99
N GLN A 137 -2.76 11.33 -15.23
CA GLN A 137 -2.15 12.43 -16.00
C GLN A 137 -3.11 13.60 -16.21
N GLY A 138 -4.40 13.29 -16.41
CA GLY A 138 -5.49 14.27 -16.50
C GLY A 138 -5.87 14.93 -15.17
N GLY A 139 -5.21 14.60 -14.07
CA GLY A 139 -5.40 15.20 -12.74
C GLY A 139 -6.44 14.50 -11.86
N ALA A 140 -6.86 13.28 -12.18
CA ALA A 140 -7.63 12.46 -11.26
C ALA A 140 -6.72 11.79 -10.21
N LEU A 141 -7.25 11.58 -9.01
CA LEU A 141 -6.68 10.64 -8.05
C LEU A 141 -7.22 9.24 -8.38
N VAL A 142 -6.35 8.32 -8.75
CA VAL A 142 -6.78 6.99 -9.21
C VAL A 142 -6.54 5.97 -8.10
N THR A 143 -7.55 5.15 -7.82
CA THR A 143 -7.43 3.97 -6.97
C THR A 143 -7.75 2.70 -7.75
N PHE A 144 -7.46 1.53 -7.15
CA PHE A 144 -7.67 0.22 -7.76
C PHE A 144 -8.74 -0.54 -6.97
N GLY A 145 -9.80 -0.92 -7.68
CA GLY A 145 -10.98 -1.57 -7.11
C GLY A 145 -10.93 -3.08 -7.30
N ILE A 146 -10.89 -3.81 -6.18
CA ILE A 146 -10.92 -5.27 -6.16
C ILE A 146 -12.36 -5.75 -6.11
N VAL A 147 -12.69 -6.76 -6.91
CA VAL A 147 -14.04 -7.36 -6.89
C VAL A 147 -14.27 -8.06 -5.54
N PRO A 148 -15.29 -7.67 -4.76
CA PRO A 148 -15.56 -8.30 -3.48
C PRO A 148 -16.06 -9.74 -3.66
N ASP A 149 -15.52 -10.65 -2.89
CA ASP A 149 -15.96 -12.05 -2.80
C ASP A 149 -16.66 -12.40 -1.47
N ARG A 150 -16.59 -11.49 -0.50
CA ARG A 150 -17.16 -11.60 0.84
C ARG A 150 -17.50 -10.24 1.43
N PRO A 151 -18.39 -10.15 2.44
CA PRO A 151 -18.70 -8.88 3.10
C PRO A 151 -17.63 -8.54 4.16
N GLU A 152 -16.49 -8.00 3.71
CA GLU A 152 -15.37 -7.61 4.56
C GLU A 152 -15.62 -6.25 5.21
N THR A 153 -15.53 -6.16 6.54
CA THR A 153 -15.72 -4.91 7.28
C THR A 153 -14.42 -4.17 7.59
N GLY A 154 -13.29 -4.77 7.27
CA GLY A 154 -11.96 -4.19 7.46
C GLY A 154 -11.48 -3.34 6.29
N PHE A 155 -12.20 -3.33 5.17
CA PHE A 155 -11.81 -2.64 3.93
C PHE A 155 -12.70 -1.45 3.62
N GLY A 156 -12.17 -0.52 2.82
CA GLY A 156 -12.95 0.51 2.16
C GLY A 156 -13.71 -0.04 0.95
N TYR A 157 -14.89 0.50 0.68
CA TYR A 157 -15.73 0.17 -0.46
C TYR A 157 -15.87 1.38 -1.39
N ILE A 158 -15.78 1.13 -2.69
CA ILE A 158 -15.85 2.15 -3.74
C ILE A 158 -17.01 1.82 -4.66
N ARG A 159 -17.98 2.75 -4.78
CA ARG A 159 -19.04 2.66 -5.78
C ARG A 159 -18.58 3.28 -7.07
N ARG A 160 -18.68 2.53 -8.14
CA ARG A 160 -18.36 3.00 -9.50
C ARG A 160 -19.49 3.84 -10.06
N GLY A 161 -19.15 4.98 -10.64
CA GLY A 161 -20.03 5.85 -11.39
C GLY A 161 -19.83 5.71 -12.91
N SER A 162 -19.85 6.84 -13.63
CA SER A 162 -19.70 6.87 -15.09
C SER A 162 -18.28 6.46 -15.52
N GLN A 163 -18.21 5.82 -16.68
CA GLN A 163 -16.94 5.44 -17.30
C GLN A 163 -16.15 6.67 -17.76
N ASP A 164 -14.86 6.69 -17.51
CA ASP A 164 -13.89 7.71 -17.93
C ASP A 164 -12.65 7.02 -18.52
N GLY A 165 -12.64 6.81 -19.81
CA GLY A 165 -11.62 6.02 -20.50
C GLY A 165 -11.63 4.54 -20.07
N GLU A 166 -10.49 4.07 -19.56
CA GLU A 166 -10.34 2.71 -18.99
C GLU A 166 -10.58 2.66 -17.48
N SER A 167 -10.97 3.79 -16.87
CA SER A 167 -11.35 3.92 -15.47
C SER A 167 -12.80 4.35 -15.32
N PHE A 168 -13.26 4.45 -14.08
CA PHE A 168 -14.61 4.93 -13.75
C PHE A 168 -14.51 6.03 -12.70
N ALA A 169 -15.35 7.05 -12.79
CA ALA A 169 -15.48 8.02 -11.72
C ALA A 169 -15.95 7.32 -10.44
N VAL A 170 -15.44 7.75 -9.30
CA VAL A 170 -15.90 7.25 -7.99
C VAL A 170 -17.14 8.06 -7.59
N GLU A 171 -18.24 7.36 -7.33
CA GLU A 171 -19.51 7.95 -6.93
C GLU A 171 -19.65 7.99 -5.40
N ALA A 172 -19.09 7.00 -4.72
CA ALA A 172 -19.02 6.94 -3.25
C ALA A 172 -17.76 6.19 -2.80
N PHE A 173 -17.17 6.67 -1.72
CA PHE A 173 -16.07 6.02 -1.01
C PHE A 173 -16.51 5.84 0.45
N VAL A 174 -16.54 4.60 0.94
CA VAL A 174 -17.01 4.27 2.29
C VAL A 174 -15.99 3.39 2.98
N GLU A 175 -15.32 3.95 3.97
CA GLU A 175 -14.28 3.23 4.71
C GLU A 175 -14.90 2.41 5.86
N LYS A 176 -14.58 1.12 5.90
CA LYS A 176 -14.95 0.18 6.95
C LYS A 176 -16.43 0.18 7.35
N PRO A 177 -17.34 -0.18 6.43
CA PRO A 177 -18.78 -0.24 6.72
C PRO A 177 -19.09 -1.29 7.80
N ASP A 178 -20.26 -1.19 8.40
CA ASP A 178 -20.78 -2.28 9.24
C ASP A 178 -21.13 -3.52 8.41
N ARG A 179 -21.37 -4.65 9.09
CA ARG A 179 -21.61 -5.94 8.45
C ARG A 179 -22.81 -5.91 7.51
N ALA A 180 -23.92 -5.31 7.93
CA ALA A 180 -25.14 -5.27 7.13
C ALA A 180 -24.94 -4.42 5.86
N THR A 181 -24.25 -3.32 5.98
CA THR A 181 -23.88 -2.45 4.85
C THR A 181 -22.93 -3.18 3.88
N ALA A 182 -21.92 -3.89 4.39
CA ALA A 182 -21.00 -4.68 3.57
C ALA A 182 -21.71 -5.81 2.80
N GLU A 183 -22.69 -6.48 3.43
CA GLU A 183 -23.54 -7.50 2.78
C GLU A 183 -24.41 -6.90 1.67
N ALA A 184 -24.98 -5.71 1.89
CA ALA A 184 -25.74 -4.99 0.88
C ALA A 184 -24.87 -4.58 -0.32
N TYR A 185 -23.64 -4.10 -0.07
CA TYR A 185 -22.69 -3.73 -1.12
C TYR A 185 -22.27 -4.93 -1.96
N LEU A 186 -21.98 -6.07 -1.32
CA LEU A 186 -21.67 -7.32 -2.01
C LEU A 186 -22.84 -7.77 -2.90
N ALA A 187 -24.07 -7.74 -2.36
CA ALA A 187 -25.26 -8.17 -3.10
C ALA A 187 -25.61 -7.27 -4.29
N SER A 188 -25.29 -5.98 -4.23
CA SER A 188 -25.55 -5.04 -5.33
C SER A 188 -24.66 -5.27 -6.56
N GLY A 189 -23.43 -5.74 -6.37
CA GLY A 189 -22.44 -5.89 -7.42
C GLY A 189 -21.82 -4.59 -7.95
N ASP A 190 -22.21 -3.43 -7.39
CA ASP A 190 -21.77 -2.10 -7.84
C ASP A 190 -20.51 -1.60 -7.12
N TYR A 191 -20.11 -2.28 -6.07
CA TYR A 191 -18.99 -1.88 -5.24
C TYR A 191 -17.74 -2.72 -5.50
N SER A 192 -16.60 -2.09 -5.32
CA SER A 192 -15.28 -2.75 -5.26
C SER A 192 -14.63 -2.45 -3.92
N TRP A 193 -13.76 -3.33 -3.42
CA TRP A 193 -12.88 -2.98 -2.32
C TRP A 193 -11.79 -2.02 -2.75
N ASN A 194 -11.44 -1.08 -1.90
CA ASN A 194 -10.28 -0.23 -2.07
C ASN A 194 -9.01 -1.02 -1.78
N ALA A 195 -8.14 -1.18 -2.77
CA ALA A 195 -6.86 -1.87 -2.60
C ALA A 195 -5.85 -1.09 -1.73
N GLY A 196 -6.13 0.19 -1.40
CA GLY A 196 -5.17 1.06 -0.72
C GLY A 196 -3.93 1.37 -1.56
N ILE A 197 -4.04 1.25 -2.87
CA ILE A 197 -3.03 1.60 -3.87
C ILE A 197 -3.55 2.82 -4.63
N PHE A 198 -2.72 3.87 -4.76
CA PHE A 198 -3.15 5.12 -5.38
C PHE A 198 -2.14 5.62 -6.42
N LEU A 199 -2.64 6.00 -7.59
CA LEU A 199 -1.86 6.60 -8.66
C LEU A 199 -2.32 8.04 -8.87
N PHE A 200 -1.40 8.99 -8.81
CA PHE A 200 -1.72 10.41 -8.89
C PHE A 200 -0.53 11.25 -9.39
N ARG A 201 -0.82 12.45 -9.85
CA ARG A 201 0.21 13.47 -10.04
C ARG A 201 0.58 14.09 -8.69
N THR A 202 1.86 14.27 -8.46
CA THR A 202 2.38 14.82 -7.20
C THR A 202 1.88 16.22 -6.88
N ASP A 203 1.73 17.08 -7.90
CA ASP A 203 1.18 18.42 -7.73
C ASP A 203 -0.31 18.43 -7.37
N VAL A 204 -1.10 17.53 -7.96
CA VAL A 204 -2.53 17.39 -7.65
C VAL A 204 -2.70 16.90 -6.21
N MET A 205 -2.00 15.85 -5.80
CA MET A 205 -2.05 15.35 -4.44
C MET A 205 -1.56 16.39 -3.42
N ALA A 206 -0.50 17.12 -3.72
CA ALA A 206 -0.04 18.22 -2.87
C ALA A 206 -1.08 19.32 -2.70
N ASN A 207 -1.81 19.67 -3.78
CA ASN A 207 -2.89 20.66 -3.70
C ASN A 207 -4.07 20.16 -2.87
N GLU A 208 -4.44 18.88 -3.03
CA GLU A 208 -5.49 18.28 -2.21
C GLU A 208 -5.10 18.24 -0.72
N LEU A 209 -3.88 17.83 -0.39
CA LEU A 209 -3.38 17.85 0.98
C LEU A 209 -3.38 19.27 1.59
N ARG A 210 -2.96 20.29 0.83
CA ARG A 210 -3.02 21.68 1.28
C ARG A 210 -4.45 22.19 1.47
N ARG A 211 -5.38 21.77 0.61
CA ARG A 211 -6.79 22.18 0.65
C ARG A 211 -7.54 21.55 1.81
N GLN A 212 -7.40 20.23 1.96
CA GLN A 212 -8.22 19.45 2.89
C GLN A 212 -7.61 19.33 4.28
N CYS A 213 -6.28 19.26 4.38
CA CYS A 213 -5.55 19.11 5.64
C CYS A 213 -4.31 20.03 5.72
N PRO A 214 -4.49 21.37 5.70
CA PRO A 214 -3.40 22.33 5.66
C PRO A 214 -2.45 22.23 6.86
N GLU A 215 -2.97 21.93 8.05
CA GLU A 215 -2.15 21.76 9.27
C GLU A 215 -1.23 20.55 9.16
N LEU A 216 -1.72 19.44 8.58
CA LEU A 216 -0.91 18.24 8.31
C LEU A 216 0.21 18.58 7.34
N TRP A 217 -0.11 19.23 6.21
CA TRP A 217 0.89 19.59 5.20
C TRP A 217 1.99 20.48 5.79
N GLN A 218 1.62 21.58 6.46
CA GLN A 218 2.57 22.51 7.08
C GLN A 218 3.41 21.82 8.18
N GLY A 219 2.77 20.96 8.96
CA GLY A 219 3.46 20.22 10.01
C GLY A 219 4.48 19.23 9.48
N VAL A 220 4.19 18.53 8.37
CA VAL A 220 5.15 17.63 7.72
C VAL A 220 6.28 18.45 7.08
N GLU A 221 5.98 19.56 6.41
CA GLU A 221 6.99 20.46 5.83
C GLU A 221 7.96 21.00 6.89
N ALA A 222 7.43 21.36 8.07
CA ALA A 222 8.24 21.82 9.20
C ALA A 222 9.04 20.68 9.88
N ALA A 223 8.59 19.44 9.77
CA ALA A 223 9.25 18.29 10.37
C ALA A 223 10.31 17.65 9.46
N LEU A 224 10.22 17.85 8.14
CA LEU A 224 11.10 17.19 7.18
C LEU A 224 12.50 17.81 7.22
N LEU A 225 13.50 17.00 7.54
CA LEU A 225 14.91 17.37 7.60
C LEU A 225 15.64 16.87 6.35
N ALA A 226 16.21 17.79 5.59
CA ALA A 226 17.01 17.43 4.42
C ALA A 226 18.23 16.59 4.83
N PRO A 227 18.64 15.59 4.06
CA PRO A 227 19.79 14.77 4.37
C PRO A 227 21.10 15.55 4.20
N ASP A 228 22.08 15.25 5.05
CA ASP A 228 23.41 15.88 4.99
C ASP A 228 24.23 15.42 3.77
N ALA A 229 23.87 14.30 3.14
CA ALA A 229 24.51 13.76 1.96
C ALA A 229 23.47 13.16 1.00
N THR A 230 23.76 13.17 -0.30
CA THR A 230 22.83 12.77 -1.37
C THR A 230 22.27 11.36 -1.23
N ALA A 231 22.98 10.45 -0.58
CA ALA A 231 22.56 9.06 -0.35
C ALA A 231 22.09 8.79 1.08
N ALA A 232 22.05 9.80 1.95
CA ALA A 232 21.57 9.62 3.32
C ALA A 232 20.04 9.62 3.38
N PRO A 233 19.44 8.89 4.32
CA PRO A 233 17.99 8.93 4.51
C PRO A 233 17.51 10.33 4.90
N TRP A 234 16.30 10.67 4.46
CA TRP A 234 15.55 11.79 4.99
C TRP A 234 15.02 11.43 6.37
N HIS A 235 15.10 12.35 7.29
CA HIS A 235 14.55 12.17 8.63
C HIS A 235 13.41 13.15 8.88
N LEU A 236 12.47 12.75 9.72
CA LEU A 236 11.43 13.61 10.23
C LEU A 236 11.75 13.94 11.69
N ASP A 237 11.72 15.23 12.04
CA ASP A 237 11.90 15.68 13.43
C ASP A 237 10.90 14.96 14.34
N ALA A 238 11.40 14.31 15.38
CA ALA A 238 10.62 13.39 16.19
C ALA A 238 9.49 14.09 16.97
N GLU A 239 9.75 15.28 17.50
CA GLU A 239 8.79 16.03 18.30
C GLU A 239 7.71 16.63 17.41
N ARG A 240 8.10 17.31 16.34
CA ARG A 240 7.15 17.92 15.38
C ARG A 240 6.29 16.87 14.69
N PHE A 241 6.88 15.77 14.24
CA PHE A 241 6.13 14.72 13.57
C PHE A 241 5.21 13.95 14.53
N ALA A 242 5.64 13.73 15.79
CA ALA A 242 4.82 13.10 16.81
C ALA A 242 3.61 13.98 17.22
N ALA A 243 3.69 15.28 17.05
CA ALA A 243 2.58 16.20 17.31
C ALA A 243 1.48 16.16 16.24
N LEU A 244 1.75 15.62 15.06
CA LEU A 244 0.78 15.55 13.97
C LEU A 244 -0.35 14.57 14.30
N LYS A 245 -1.56 14.91 13.88
CA LYS A 245 -2.68 13.97 13.86
C LYS A 245 -2.38 12.87 12.83
N GLY A 246 -2.40 11.60 13.26
CA GLY A 246 -2.27 10.46 12.35
C GLY A 246 -3.57 10.24 11.60
N GLU A 247 -3.54 10.33 10.26
CA GLU A 247 -4.73 10.16 9.42
C GLU A 247 -4.39 9.38 8.15
N SER A 248 -5.30 8.49 7.69
CA SER A 248 -5.09 7.78 6.43
C SER A 248 -5.33 8.71 5.25
N LEU A 249 -4.69 8.42 4.12
CA LEU A 249 -4.92 9.17 2.88
C LEU A 249 -6.36 9.06 2.41
N ASP A 250 -7.00 7.93 2.69
CA ASP A 250 -8.40 7.67 2.40
C ASP A 250 -9.31 8.74 3.02
N TYR A 251 -9.20 8.93 4.33
CA TYR A 251 -9.98 9.95 5.05
C TYR A 251 -9.49 11.38 4.81
N ALA A 252 -8.17 11.58 4.77
CA ALA A 252 -7.61 12.91 4.67
C ALA A 252 -7.84 13.55 3.30
N VAL A 253 -7.94 12.75 2.24
CA VAL A 253 -7.98 13.25 0.87
C VAL A 253 -9.04 12.54 0.02
N MET A 254 -9.03 11.18 -0.06
CA MET A 254 -9.77 10.47 -1.10
C MET A 254 -11.28 10.63 -0.97
N GLU A 255 -11.83 10.66 0.25
CA GLU A 255 -13.28 10.86 0.48
C GLU A 255 -13.76 12.27 0.10
N GLY A 256 -12.88 13.28 0.23
CA GLY A 256 -13.22 14.69 -0.01
C GLY A 256 -12.65 15.29 -1.29
N ALA A 257 -12.02 14.48 -2.15
CA ALA A 257 -11.45 14.94 -3.41
C ALA A 257 -12.51 15.04 -4.50
N ASP A 258 -12.45 16.12 -5.30
CA ASP A 258 -13.45 16.40 -6.34
C ASP A 258 -13.37 15.42 -7.53
N ARG A 259 -12.21 14.84 -7.79
CA ARG A 259 -11.98 13.96 -8.94
C ARG A 259 -11.20 12.71 -8.57
N VAL A 260 -11.95 11.67 -8.25
CA VAL A 260 -11.40 10.33 -7.95
C VAL A 260 -11.89 9.36 -8.99
N ASN A 261 -10.98 8.57 -9.55
CA ASN A 261 -11.29 7.49 -10.48
C ASN A 261 -10.89 6.13 -9.87
N VAL A 262 -11.59 5.08 -10.27
CA VAL A 262 -11.27 3.70 -9.91
C VAL A 262 -11.02 2.86 -11.15
N VAL A 263 -9.95 2.06 -11.12
CA VAL A 263 -9.70 1.00 -12.12
C VAL A 263 -10.08 -0.33 -11.50
N PRO A 264 -11.13 -0.99 -11.99
CA PRO A 264 -11.47 -2.34 -11.54
C PRO A 264 -10.38 -3.33 -11.96
N VAL A 265 -9.94 -4.19 -11.04
CA VAL A 265 -8.90 -5.17 -11.33
C VAL A 265 -9.07 -6.44 -10.51
N ASP A 266 -8.86 -7.57 -11.15
CA ASP A 266 -8.61 -8.85 -10.50
C ASP A 266 -7.12 -9.18 -10.66
N MET A 267 -6.37 -9.02 -9.59
CA MET A 267 -4.93 -9.27 -9.53
C MET A 267 -4.54 -10.22 -8.39
N GLY A 268 -5.53 -10.94 -7.84
CA GLY A 268 -5.31 -11.82 -6.69
C GLY A 268 -4.80 -11.04 -5.46
N TRP A 269 -5.43 -9.89 -5.18
CA TRP A 269 -5.06 -9.02 -4.08
C TRP A 269 -5.65 -9.50 -2.75
N ASP A 270 -4.83 -9.47 -1.70
CA ASP A 270 -5.28 -9.62 -0.30
C ASP A 270 -4.35 -8.83 0.63
N ASP A 271 -4.90 -8.21 1.67
CA ASP A 271 -4.10 -7.48 2.66
C ASP A 271 -3.44 -8.42 3.70
N ILE A 272 -3.78 -9.70 3.71
CA ILE A 272 -3.33 -10.73 4.69
C ILE A 272 -3.37 -10.18 6.11
N GLY A 273 -4.53 -9.68 6.52
CA GLY A 273 -4.74 -9.03 7.81
C GLY A 273 -5.02 -10.01 8.96
N SER A 274 -5.16 -11.31 8.69
CA SER A 274 -5.47 -12.34 9.70
C SER A 274 -4.86 -13.70 9.34
N TRP A 275 -4.78 -14.60 10.33
CA TRP A 275 -4.37 -15.98 10.10
C TRP A 275 -5.29 -16.73 9.16
N SER A 276 -6.59 -16.44 9.18
CA SER A 276 -7.56 -17.04 8.26
C SER A 276 -7.33 -16.62 6.81
N GLN A 277 -7.01 -15.34 6.58
CA GLN A 277 -6.65 -14.84 5.25
C GLN A 277 -5.32 -15.44 4.77
N LEU A 278 -4.33 -15.56 5.66
CA LEU A 278 -3.06 -16.21 5.34
C LEU A 278 -3.27 -17.68 4.97
N HIS A 279 -4.11 -18.41 5.69
CA HIS A 279 -4.48 -19.79 5.36
C HIS A 279 -5.14 -19.87 3.97
N ALA A 280 -6.12 -19.00 3.71
CA ALA A 280 -6.84 -18.98 2.44
C ALA A 280 -5.93 -18.65 1.24
N ALA A 281 -4.95 -17.76 1.43
CA ALA A 281 -3.99 -17.36 0.41
C ALA A 281 -2.83 -18.36 0.20
N SER A 282 -2.65 -19.31 1.13
CA SER A 282 -1.56 -20.29 1.07
C SER A 282 -1.94 -21.53 0.24
N PRO A 283 -0.99 -22.17 -0.45
CA PRO A 283 -1.23 -23.48 -1.04
C PRO A 283 -1.68 -24.51 0.01
N GLN A 284 -2.73 -25.27 -0.30
CA GLN A 284 -3.32 -26.24 0.63
C GLN A 284 -3.17 -27.66 0.10
N ASP A 285 -3.01 -28.62 1.03
CA ASP A 285 -3.08 -30.05 0.74
C ASP A 285 -4.54 -30.51 0.51
N PRO A 286 -4.79 -31.77 0.09
CA PRO A 286 -6.15 -32.28 -0.11
C PRO A 286 -7.04 -32.29 1.15
N ALA A 287 -6.43 -32.20 2.35
CA ALA A 287 -7.16 -32.09 3.61
C ALA A 287 -7.43 -30.62 4.03
N GLY A 288 -7.05 -29.66 3.18
CA GLY A 288 -7.22 -28.23 3.43
C GLY A 288 -6.15 -27.65 4.36
N ASN A 289 -5.01 -28.32 4.58
CA ASN A 289 -3.96 -27.78 5.44
C ASN A 289 -2.97 -26.95 4.61
N ALA A 290 -2.59 -25.78 5.09
CA ALA A 290 -1.48 -25.01 4.62
C ALA A 290 -0.25 -25.29 5.50
N LEU A 291 0.77 -25.92 4.92
CA LEU A 291 1.95 -26.38 5.64
C LEU A 291 3.19 -25.59 5.17
N THR A 292 3.98 -25.09 6.12
CA THR A 292 5.21 -24.35 5.84
C THR A 292 6.34 -24.88 6.73
N GLY A 293 7.49 -25.17 6.15
CA GLY A 293 8.64 -25.75 6.86
C GLY A 293 8.56 -27.28 6.98
N ASP A 294 9.35 -27.85 7.89
CA ASP A 294 9.37 -29.31 8.13
C ASP A 294 8.21 -29.69 9.07
N VAL A 295 7.08 -30.06 8.47
CA VAL A 295 5.81 -30.35 9.17
C VAL A 295 5.26 -31.71 8.80
N LEU A 296 4.98 -32.55 9.79
CA LEU A 296 4.22 -33.77 9.63
C LEU A 296 2.81 -33.59 10.21
N ALA A 297 1.80 -33.51 9.35
CA ALA A 297 0.39 -33.40 9.75
C ALA A 297 -0.23 -34.81 9.89
N VAL A 298 -0.76 -35.13 11.09
CA VAL A 298 -1.44 -36.41 11.38
C VAL A 298 -2.82 -36.11 11.96
N ASN A 299 -3.87 -36.65 11.33
CA ASN A 299 -5.27 -36.43 11.74
C ASN A 299 -5.65 -34.94 11.83
N THR A 300 -5.15 -34.13 10.87
CA THR A 300 -5.31 -32.68 10.85
C THR A 300 -5.96 -32.26 9.54
N SER A 301 -6.91 -31.32 9.59
CA SER A 301 -7.57 -30.75 8.43
C SER A 301 -7.84 -29.26 8.64
N ASN A 302 -7.95 -28.49 7.53
CA ASN A 302 -8.30 -27.08 7.49
C ASN A 302 -7.44 -26.23 8.46
N SER A 303 -6.14 -26.52 8.53
CA SER A 303 -5.22 -25.92 9.51
C SER A 303 -4.07 -25.21 8.83
N TYR A 304 -3.64 -24.07 9.39
CA TYR A 304 -2.37 -23.44 9.04
C TYR A 304 -1.31 -23.88 10.05
N ILE A 305 -0.25 -24.53 9.56
CA ILE A 305 0.84 -25.02 10.41
C ILE A 305 2.16 -24.53 9.81
N ARG A 306 2.96 -23.89 10.65
CA ARG A 306 4.25 -23.36 10.26
C ARG A 306 5.34 -23.73 11.27
N ALA A 307 6.43 -24.32 10.78
CA ALA A 307 7.66 -24.57 11.50
C ALA A 307 8.74 -23.64 10.94
N ASP A 308 9.17 -22.65 11.74
CA ASP A 308 10.23 -21.71 11.31
C ASP A 308 11.63 -22.26 11.60
N HIS A 309 11.75 -23.26 12.51
CA HIS A 309 13.01 -23.96 12.86
C HIS A 309 12.69 -25.43 13.09
N GLY A 310 13.34 -26.29 12.34
CA GLY A 310 13.38 -27.75 12.53
C GLY A 310 14.64 -28.14 13.27
#